data_0a8fe119cb93d77b3d358e1bca38c56b
#
_entry.id   0a8fe119cb93d77b3d358e1bca38c56b
#
_cell.length_a   1.000
_cell.length_b   1.000
_cell.length_c   1.000
_cell.angle_alpha   90.00
_cell.angle_beta   90.00
_cell.angle_gamma   90.00
#
_symmetry.space_group_name_H-M   'P 1'
#
loop_
_entity.id
_entity.type
_entity.pdbx_description
1 polymer ?
#
loop_
_entity_poly.entity_id
_entity_poly.type
_entity_poly.pdbx_seq_one_letter_code
_entity_poly.pdbx_strand_id
1 'polypeptide(L)'
;MLNSCGGVLKPKKVDTRDVPIKAEDRAKKNITEGKGTTLGDLVGRGKGSTTYEFSTSNPMWRASLEILDFLPLTTVDYSGGMLITDWYTESNSDEAIKITVRFLANEVRSDSIKVIVHKKKCLPSSNCTTNLLNNSAISRELRTSIIKKAAELEVLSKNKKK
;
A
#
# COMPACT_ATOMS: atom_id res chain seq x y z
N MET A 1 22.59 17.37 -46.94
CA MET A 1 21.20 16.92 -47.21
C MET A 1 20.49 16.77 -45.91
N LEU A 2 19.65 17.74 -45.53
CA LEU A 2 18.89 17.76 -44.28
C LEU A 2 17.49 17.16 -44.56
N ASN A 3 17.21 15.97 -44.01
CA ASN A 3 15.87 15.38 -44.08
C ASN A 3 15.00 15.97 -42.94
N SER A 4 14.07 16.83 -43.35
CA SER A 4 13.03 17.39 -42.49
C SER A 4 11.98 16.33 -42.20
N CYS A 5 11.85 15.93 -40.89
CA CYS A 5 10.73 15.16 -40.39
C CYS A 5 9.48 16.03 -40.29
N GLY A 6 8.68 16.06 -41.35
CA GLY A 6 7.35 16.70 -41.37
C GLY A 6 6.27 15.82 -40.74
N GLY A 7 6.19 15.79 -39.42
CA GLY A 7 5.04 15.24 -38.70
C GLY A 7 3.90 16.25 -38.70
N VAL A 8 2.89 16.06 -39.58
CA VAL A 8 1.66 16.87 -39.57
C VAL A 8 0.84 16.57 -38.36
N LEU A 9 0.97 17.40 -37.32
CA LEU A 9 0.06 17.45 -36.19
C LEU A 9 -1.32 17.92 -36.67
N LYS A 10 -2.24 16.99 -36.91
CA LYS A 10 -3.64 17.35 -37.21
C LYS A 10 -4.32 17.71 -35.88
N PRO A 11 -4.71 18.97 -35.64
CA PRO A 11 -5.44 19.33 -34.43
C PRO A 11 -6.81 18.62 -34.45
N LYS A 12 -7.12 17.91 -33.38
CA LYS A 12 -8.45 17.36 -33.18
C LYS A 12 -9.44 18.51 -33.05
N LYS A 13 -10.47 18.55 -33.92
CA LYS A 13 -11.59 19.48 -33.77
C LYS A 13 -12.33 19.13 -32.45
N VAL A 14 -12.22 20.01 -31.50
CA VAL A 14 -12.96 19.93 -30.23
C VAL A 14 -14.22 20.72 -30.36
N ASP A 15 -15.39 20.13 -30.04
CA ASP A 15 -16.67 20.83 -30.04
C ASP A 15 -16.68 21.87 -28.91
N THR A 16 -16.85 23.14 -29.24
CA THR A 16 -16.86 24.26 -28.28
C THR A 16 -18.09 24.27 -27.38
N ARG A 17 -19.08 23.40 -27.65
CA ARG A 17 -20.27 23.23 -26.78
C ARG A 17 -19.92 22.40 -25.55
N ASP A 18 -18.97 21.48 -25.69
CA ASP A 18 -18.58 20.58 -24.58
C ASP A 18 -17.39 21.10 -23.78
N VAL A 19 -16.57 21.98 -24.36
CA VAL A 19 -15.38 22.52 -23.72
C VAL A 19 -15.45 24.05 -23.67
N PRO A 20 -15.49 24.65 -22.48
CA PRO A 20 -15.52 26.09 -22.31
C PRO A 20 -14.29 26.76 -22.95
N ILE A 21 -14.52 27.89 -23.64
CA ILE A 21 -13.47 28.61 -24.34
C ILE A 21 -12.51 29.30 -23.37
N LYS A 22 -13.02 29.79 -22.22
CA LYS A 22 -12.22 30.47 -21.20
C LYS A 22 -11.45 29.47 -20.35
N ALA A 23 -10.19 29.76 -20.08
CA ALA A 23 -9.32 28.90 -19.29
C ALA A 23 -9.85 28.67 -17.85
N GLU A 24 -10.44 29.69 -17.25
CA GLU A 24 -11.02 29.64 -15.91
C GLU A 24 -12.23 28.69 -15.82
N ASP A 25 -13.07 28.69 -16.84
CA ASP A 25 -14.26 27.82 -16.89
C ASP A 25 -13.86 26.35 -17.14
N ARG A 26 -12.80 26.14 -17.91
CA ARG A 26 -12.18 24.80 -18.06
C ARG A 26 -11.60 24.29 -16.76
N ALA A 27 -10.90 25.15 -16.03
CA ALA A 27 -10.35 24.78 -14.72
C ALA A 27 -11.47 24.42 -13.72
N LYS A 28 -12.53 25.21 -13.65
CA LYS A 28 -13.71 24.93 -12.80
C LYS A 28 -14.39 23.62 -13.21
N LYS A 29 -14.59 23.39 -14.51
CA LYS A 29 -15.19 22.16 -15.01
C LYS A 29 -14.32 20.93 -14.66
N ASN A 30 -13.01 21.02 -14.81
CA ASN A 30 -12.10 19.93 -14.46
C ASN A 30 -12.10 19.62 -12.95
N ILE A 31 -12.24 20.65 -12.11
CA ILE A 31 -12.35 20.48 -10.66
C ILE A 31 -13.66 19.78 -10.29
N THR A 32 -14.79 20.22 -10.89
CA THR A 32 -16.11 19.63 -10.63
C THR A 32 -16.25 18.22 -11.17
N GLU A 33 -15.58 17.89 -12.28
CA GLU A 33 -15.55 16.54 -12.87
C GLU A 33 -14.48 15.63 -12.28
N GLY A 34 -13.70 16.11 -11.29
CA GLY A 34 -12.61 15.32 -10.69
C GLY A 34 -11.43 15.06 -11.63
N LYS A 35 -11.34 15.81 -12.74
CA LYS A 35 -10.26 15.71 -13.75
C LYS A 35 -9.10 16.68 -13.49
N GLY A 36 -8.76 16.91 -12.23
CA GLY A 36 -7.58 17.70 -11.88
C GLY A 36 -6.31 17.01 -12.41
N THR A 37 -5.50 17.77 -13.16
CA THR A 37 -4.18 17.30 -13.60
C THR A 37 -3.31 17.07 -12.36
N THR A 38 -2.98 15.82 -12.08
CA THR A 38 -1.98 15.48 -11.07
C THR A 38 -0.59 15.60 -11.67
N LEU A 39 0.41 15.82 -10.81
CA LEU A 39 1.81 15.90 -11.24
C LEU A 39 2.24 14.64 -12.02
N GLY A 40 1.57 13.50 -11.81
CA GLY A 40 1.76 12.25 -12.55
C GLY A 40 1.31 12.30 -14.00
N ASP A 41 0.28 13.09 -14.33
CA ASP A 41 -0.19 13.29 -15.71
C ASP A 41 0.77 14.14 -16.52
N LEU A 42 1.49 15.07 -15.86
CA LEU A 42 2.45 15.96 -16.49
C LEU A 42 3.74 15.22 -16.91
N VAL A 43 4.06 14.11 -16.27
CA VAL A 43 5.29 13.33 -16.53
C VAL A 43 5.03 12.17 -17.51
N GLY A 44 3.88 12.13 -18.19
CA GLY A 44 3.61 11.20 -19.30
C GLY A 44 3.51 9.73 -18.90
N ARG A 45 3.37 9.41 -17.60
CA ARG A 45 3.07 8.07 -17.11
C ARG A 45 1.58 7.91 -16.87
N GLY A 46 0.83 8.06 -17.94
CA GLY A 46 -0.59 7.76 -17.95
C GLY A 46 -0.87 6.30 -17.68
N LYS A 47 -1.91 6.06 -16.88
CA LYS A 47 -2.55 4.79 -16.55
C LYS A 47 -1.83 3.91 -15.53
N GLY A 48 -1.85 4.38 -14.35
CA GLY A 48 -1.63 3.64 -13.14
C GLY A 48 -1.67 4.63 -12.00
N SER A 49 -2.85 5.15 -11.68
CA SER A 49 -3.04 5.80 -10.39
C SER A 49 -2.72 4.74 -9.33
N THR A 50 -1.46 4.64 -8.97
CA THR A 50 -1.06 4.05 -7.71
C THR A 50 -1.43 5.03 -6.61
N THR A 51 -2.69 5.41 -6.58
CA THR A 51 -3.29 5.89 -5.35
C THR A 51 -3.26 4.68 -4.45
N TYR A 52 -2.33 4.66 -3.55
CA TYR A 52 -2.24 3.65 -2.50
C TYR A 52 -3.47 3.80 -1.60
N GLU A 53 -4.60 3.32 -2.08
CA GLU A 53 -5.79 3.11 -1.25
C GLU A 53 -5.57 1.89 -0.35
N PHE A 54 -4.39 1.81 0.29
CA PHE A 54 -4.10 0.73 1.22
C PHE A 54 -5.04 0.74 2.41
N SER A 55 -5.50 1.92 2.83
CA SER A 55 -6.16 2.06 4.12
C SER A 55 -7.58 1.51 4.17
N THR A 56 -8.35 1.59 3.08
CA THR A 56 -9.77 1.23 3.12
C THR A 56 -10.16 0.14 2.12
N SER A 57 -9.50 0.06 0.99
CA SER A 57 -9.87 -0.86 -0.09
C SER A 57 -8.95 -2.08 -0.23
N ASN A 58 -7.70 -2.01 0.24
CA ASN A 58 -6.79 -3.14 0.15
C ASN A 58 -7.11 -4.20 1.21
N PRO A 59 -7.57 -5.40 0.84
CA PRO A 59 -7.93 -6.45 1.78
C PRO A 59 -6.72 -6.97 2.58
N MET A 60 -5.51 -6.99 1.99
CA MET A 60 -4.28 -7.40 2.68
C MET A 60 -3.92 -6.45 3.81
N TRP A 61 -4.05 -5.14 3.57
CA TRP A 61 -3.80 -4.11 4.57
C TRP A 61 -4.77 -4.23 5.75
N ARG A 62 -6.06 -4.29 5.46
CA ARG A 62 -7.10 -4.45 6.48
C ARG A 62 -6.91 -5.73 7.30
N ALA A 63 -6.63 -6.85 6.63
CA ALA A 63 -6.37 -8.12 7.28
C ALA A 63 -5.16 -8.04 8.22
N SER A 64 -4.10 -7.35 7.80
CA SER A 64 -2.89 -7.20 8.63
C SER A 64 -3.15 -6.37 9.88
N LEU A 65 -3.91 -5.27 9.77
CA LEU A 65 -4.30 -4.47 10.93
C LEU A 65 -5.16 -5.29 11.91
N GLU A 66 -6.12 -6.06 11.39
CA GLU A 66 -7.02 -6.87 12.21
C GLU A 66 -6.29 -8.03 12.91
N ILE A 67 -5.33 -8.67 12.23
CA ILE A 67 -4.52 -9.75 12.81
C ILE A 67 -3.50 -9.23 13.84
N LEU A 68 -3.00 -8.01 13.65
CA LEU A 68 -1.99 -7.41 14.54
C LEU A 68 -2.60 -6.48 15.60
N ASP A 69 -3.92 -6.40 15.70
CA ASP A 69 -4.64 -5.47 16.60
C ASP A 69 -4.26 -5.61 18.07
N PHE A 70 -3.83 -6.80 18.49
CA PHE A 70 -3.38 -7.07 19.86
C PHE A 70 -1.98 -6.52 20.18
N LEU A 71 -1.25 -6.03 19.16
CA LEU A 71 0.10 -5.49 19.33
C LEU A 71 0.11 -3.97 19.14
N PRO A 72 0.85 -3.22 19.97
CA PRO A 72 1.05 -1.80 19.75
C PRO A 72 1.82 -1.58 18.46
N LEU A 73 1.32 -0.71 17.58
CA LEU A 73 1.97 -0.34 16.33
C LEU A 73 2.84 0.92 16.54
N THR A 74 4.11 0.84 16.18
CA THR A 74 5.04 1.98 16.21
C THR A 74 4.99 2.78 14.93
N THR A 75 4.88 2.10 13.78
CA THR A 75 4.90 2.74 12.47
C THR A 75 3.83 2.13 11.58
N VAL A 76 3.03 3.01 10.99
CA VAL A 76 2.02 2.68 10.00
C VAL A 76 2.28 3.56 8.79
N ASP A 77 2.96 3.03 7.79
CA ASP A 77 3.28 3.75 6.56
C ASP A 77 2.44 3.22 5.41
N TYR A 78 1.37 3.98 5.09
CA TYR A 78 0.45 3.64 3.99
C TYR A 78 1.13 3.75 2.63
N SER A 79 1.99 4.74 2.43
CA SER A 79 2.64 5.01 1.15
C SER A 79 3.78 4.02 0.87
N GLY A 80 4.55 3.68 1.90
CA GLY A 80 5.61 2.69 1.83
C GLY A 80 5.11 1.25 1.94
N GLY A 81 3.82 1.04 2.23
CA GLY A 81 3.25 -0.29 2.39
C GLY A 81 3.90 -1.07 3.53
N MET A 82 4.02 -0.47 4.71
CA MET A 82 4.74 -1.07 5.82
C MET A 82 4.03 -0.86 7.16
N LEU A 83 3.97 -1.93 7.97
CA LEU A 83 3.51 -1.92 9.36
C LEU A 83 4.64 -2.41 10.26
N ILE A 84 4.91 -1.70 11.33
CA ILE A 84 5.90 -2.10 12.34
C ILE A 84 5.25 -2.05 13.71
N THR A 85 5.31 -3.17 14.44
CA THR A 85 4.87 -3.23 15.84
C THR A 85 5.95 -2.67 16.76
N ASP A 86 5.59 -2.36 17.99
CA ASP A 86 6.58 -2.19 19.04
C ASP A 86 7.08 -3.56 19.54
N TRP A 87 8.06 -3.55 20.44
CA TRP A 87 8.50 -4.73 21.12
C TRP A 87 7.41 -5.24 22.05
N TYR A 88 6.98 -6.47 21.83
CA TYR A 88 6.00 -7.15 22.64
C TYR A 88 6.67 -8.26 23.45
N THR A 89 6.43 -8.27 24.74
CA THR A 89 6.92 -9.28 25.68
C THR A 89 5.72 -9.97 26.30
N GLU A 90 5.69 -11.28 26.26
CA GLU A 90 4.71 -12.05 27.02
C GLU A 90 5.07 -12.04 28.51
N SER A 91 4.06 -11.96 29.38
CA SER A 91 4.25 -11.87 30.83
C SER A 91 5.19 -12.98 31.31
N ASN A 92 6.23 -12.60 32.08
CA ASN A 92 7.30 -13.47 32.61
C ASN A 92 8.30 -14.02 31.58
N SER A 93 8.44 -13.40 30.39
CA SER A 93 9.45 -13.79 29.43
C SER A 93 10.57 -12.76 29.34
N ASP A 94 11.82 -13.20 29.33
CA ASP A 94 12.99 -12.35 29.05
C ASP A 94 13.16 -12.05 27.55
N GLU A 95 12.17 -12.47 26.76
CA GLU A 95 12.19 -12.39 25.31
C GLU A 95 11.11 -11.44 24.81
N ALA A 96 11.47 -10.54 23.91
CA ALA A 96 10.55 -9.65 23.23
C ALA A 96 10.59 -9.91 21.72
N ILE A 97 9.44 -9.79 21.06
CA ILE A 97 9.33 -9.88 19.60
C ILE A 97 8.91 -8.54 19.01
N LYS A 98 9.40 -8.25 17.82
CA LYS A 98 9.01 -7.13 17.00
C LYS A 98 8.69 -7.62 15.61
N ILE A 99 7.53 -7.25 15.08
CA ILE A 99 7.03 -7.72 13.80
C ILE A 99 7.03 -6.56 12.82
N THR A 100 7.56 -6.82 11.62
CA THR A 100 7.47 -5.90 10.49
C THR A 100 6.76 -6.60 9.35
N VAL A 101 5.67 -6.01 8.88
CA VAL A 101 4.93 -6.48 7.71
C VAL A 101 5.19 -5.51 6.57
N ARG A 102 5.64 -6.02 5.42
CA ARG A 102 5.87 -5.25 4.20
C ARG A 102 5.01 -5.80 3.08
N PHE A 103 4.27 -4.90 2.44
CA PHE A 103 3.46 -5.21 1.27
C PHE A 103 4.29 -4.97 0.02
N LEU A 104 4.41 -5.98 -0.82
CA LEU A 104 5.19 -5.95 -2.06
C LEU A 104 4.29 -5.76 -3.29
N ALA A 105 3.01 -6.16 -3.16
CA ALA A 105 1.97 -6.01 -4.18
C ALA A 105 0.59 -5.91 -3.51
N ASN A 106 -0.42 -5.49 -4.28
CA ASN A 106 -1.80 -5.32 -3.80
C ASN A 106 -2.66 -6.59 -3.89
N GLU A 107 -2.15 -7.62 -4.52
CA GLU A 107 -2.87 -8.86 -4.75
C GLU A 107 -2.85 -9.75 -3.51
N VAL A 108 -3.93 -10.52 -3.29
CA VAL A 108 -4.02 -11.47 -2.18
C VAL A 108 -3.26 -12.75 -2.56
N ARG A 109 -1.94 -12.71 -2.38
CA ARG A 109 -1.01 -13.80 -2.69
C ARG A 109 0.10 -13.89 -1.64
N SER A 110 0.71 -15.04 -1.52
CA SER A 110 1.77 -15.30 -0.53
C SER A 110 3.07 -14.55 -0.79
N ASP A 111 3.35 -14.19 -2.03
CA ASP A 111 4.51 -13.41 -2.48
C ASP A 111 4.28 -11.89 -2.40
N SER A 112 3.02 -11.46 -2.23
CA SER A 112 2.66 -10.05 -2.09
C SER A 112 2.94 -9.47 -0.71
N ILE A 113 3.32 -10.30 0.27
CA ILE A 113 3.55 -9.90 1.65
C ILE A 113 4.81 -10.55 2.22
N LYS A 114 5.60 -9.77 2.93
CA LYS A 114 6.78 -10.21 3.66
C LYS A 114 6.62 -9.91 5.15
N VAL A 115 6.63 -10.95 5.97
CA VAL A 115 6.59 -10.85 7.43
C VAL A 115 7.98 -11.12 7.98
N ILE A 116 8.52 -10.16 8.71
CA ILE A 116 9.86 -10.18 9.31
C ILE A 116 9.67 -10.14 10.82
N VAL A 117 10.29 -11.07 11.55
CA VAL A 117 10.20 -11.15 13.01
C VAL A 117 11.58 -10.98 13.60
N HIS A 118 11.75 -9.98 14.46
CA HIS A 118 12.92 -9.81 15.30
C HIS A 118 12.62 -10.29 16.71
N LYS A 119 13.57 -11.00 17.28
CA LYS A 119 13.54 -11.45 18.67
C LYS A 119 14.65 -10.76 19.45
N LYS A 120 14.30 -10.18 20.55
CA LYS A 120 15.22 -9.55 21.49
C LYS A 120 15.22 -10.37 22.77
N LYS A 121 16.39 -10.72 23.27
CA LYS A 121 16.57 -11.38 24.55
C LYS A 121 17.49 -10.52 25.42
N CYS A 122 17.02 -10.18 26.62
CA CYS A 122 17.80 -9.41 27.58
C CYS A 122 18.25 -10.31 28.74
N LEU A 123 19.51 -10.21 29.11
CA LEU A 123 20.05 -10.84 30.30
C LEU A 123 19.85 -9.92 31.52
N PRO A 124 19.84 -10.46 32.76
CA PRO A 124 19.70 -9.66 33.98
C PRO A 124 20.78 -8.57 34.12
N SER A 125 21.93 -8.74 33.43
CA SER A 125 23.04 -7.79 33.37
C SER A 125 22.84 -6.61 32.41
N SER A 126 21.61 -6.35 31.94
CA SER A 126 21.24 -5.26 30.99
C SER A 126 21.76 -5.42 29.56
N ASN A 127 22.43 -6.52 29.22
CA ASN A 127 22.85 -6.79 27.85
C ASN A 127 21.73 -7.45 27.07
N CYS A 128 21.22 -6.74 26.03
CA CYS A 128 20.19 -7.27 25.13
C CYS A 128 20.77 -7.66 23.80
N THR A 129 20.42 -8.84 23.32
CA THR A 129 20.79 -9.33 21.97
C THR A 129 19.54 -9.38 21.10
N THR A 130 19.62 -8.81 19.90
CA THR A 130 18.53 -8.84 18.92
C THR A 130 18.92 -9.74 17.74
N ASN A 131 18.06 -10.69 17.43
CA ASN A 131 18.26 -11.65 16.35
C ASN A 131 17.07 -11.59 15.37
N LEU A 132 17.38 -11.72 14.08
CA LEU A 132 16.38 -11.88 13.04
C LEU A 132 15.95 -13.33 12.96
N LEU A 133 14.67 -13.63 13.13
CA LEU A 133 14.10 -14.95 12.95
C LEU A 133 13.70 -15.18 11.49
N ASN A 134 14.66 -15.62 10.67
CA ASN A 134 14.37 -15.96 9.28
C ASN A 134 13.52 -17.24 9.21
N ASN A 135 12.42 -17.18 8.41
CA ASN A 135 11.51 -18.31 8.18
C ASN A 135 11.00 -18.98 9.47
N SER A 136 10.80 -18.21 10.52
CA SER A 136 10.24 -18.72 11.79
C SER A 136 8.82 -19.26 11.59
N ALA A 137 8.40 -20.17 12.48
CA ALA A 137 7.02 -20.63 12.53
C ALA A 137 6.05 -19.44 12.63
N ILE A 138 6.37 -18.45 13.47
CA ILE A 138 5.59 -17.24 13.69
C ILE A 138 5.43 -16.45 12.37
N SER A 139 6.49 -16.22 11.61
CA SER A 139 6.40 -15.46 10.36
C SER A 139 5.56 -16.16 9.29
N ARG A 140 5.62 -17.51 9.24
CA ARG A 140 4.80 -18.30 8.32
C ARG A 140 3.32 -18.31 8.72
N GLU A 141 3.05 -18.50 9.99
CA GLU A 141 1.70 -18.54 10.56
C GLU A 141 1.01 -17.19 10.38
N LEU A 142 1.66 -16.09 10.75
CA LEU A 142 1.14 -14.74 10.56
C LEU A 142 0.86 -14.46 9.08
N ARG A 143 1.78 -14.80 8.17
CA ARG A 143 1.56 -14.61 6.74
C ARG A 143 0.34 -15.40 6.27
N THR A 144 0.20 -16.66 6.66
CA THR A 144 -0.93 -17.51 6.29
C THR A 144 -2.25 -16.95 6.83
N SER A 145 -2.27 -16.52 8.08
CA SER A 145 -3.45 -15.92 8.73
C SER A 145 -3.87 -14.63 8.04
N ILE A 146 -2.91 -13.75 7.72
CA ILE A 146 -3.18 -12.49 7.01
C ILE A 146 -3.77 -12.77 5.62
N ILE A 147 -3.19 -13.70 4.86
CA ILE A 147 -3.69 -14.04 3.51
C ILE A 147 -5.08 -14.63 3.58
N LYS A 148 -5.33 -15.55 4.51
CA LYS A 148 -6.66 -16.15 4.71
C LYS A 148 -7.70 -15.08 5.02
N LYS A 149 -7.41 -14.20 5.97
CA LYS A 149 -8.31 -13.08 6.33
C LYS A 149 -8.51 -12.10 5.18
N ALA A 150 -7.46 -11.80 4.42
CA ALA A 150 -7.55 -10.93 3.25
C ALA A 150 -8.45 -11.52 2.16
N ALA A 151 -8.37 -12.83 1.91
CA ALA A 151 -9.24 -13.52 0.97
C ALA A 151 -10.72 -13.45 1.39
N GLU A 152 -11.01 -13.61 2.68
CA GLU A 152 -12.36 -13.43 3.23
C GLU A 152 -12.88 -12.01 3.00
N LEU A 153 -12.08 -11.00 3.30
CA LEU A 153 -12.43 -9.59 3.09
C LEU A 153 -12.64 -9.24 1.61
N GLU A 154 -11.85 -9.83 0.72
CA GLU A 154 -11.99 -9.64 -0.73
C GLU A 154 -13.33 -10.17 -1.23
N VAL A 155 -13.73 -11.38 -0.81
CA VAL A 155 -15.02 -11.98 -1.16
C VAL A 155 -16.18 -11.11 -0.65
N LEU A 156 -16.12 -10.65 0.60
CA LEU A 156 -17.13 -9.78 1.17
C LEU A 156 -17.26 -8.45 0.41
N SER A 157 -16.15 -7.88 -0.03
CA SER A 157 -16.13 -6.63 -0.80
C SER A 157 -16.77 -6.79 -2.18
N LYS A 158 -16.55 -7.92 -2.85
CA LYS A 158 -17.15 -8.24 -4.16
C LYS A 158 -18.67 -8.45 -4.05
N ASN A 159 -19.13 -9.07 -2.96
CA ASN A 159 -20.56 -9.30 -2.73
C ASN A 159 -21.35 -8.00 -2.42
N LYS A 160 -20.70 -7.00 -1.82
CA LYS A 160 -21.33 -5.68 -1.55
C LYS A 160 -21.48 -4.80 -2.80
N LYS A 161 -20.76 -5.12 -3.88
CA LYS A 161 -20.81 -4.36 -5.15
C LYS A 161 -21.81 -4.93 -6.17
N LYS A 162 -22.44 -6.06 -5.87
CA LYS A 162 -23.56 -6.62 -6.62
C LYS A 162 -24.90 -6.17 -6.00
#